data_08737d58d6eaeb256852201fb682af6b
#
_entry.id   08737d58d6eaeb256852201fb682af6b
#
_cell.length_a   1.000
_cell.length_b   1.000
_cell.length_c   1.000
_cell.angle_alpha   90.00
_cell.angle_beta   90.00
_cell.angle_gamma   90.00
#
_symmetry.space_group_name_H-M   'P 1'
#
loop_
_entity.id
_entity.type
_entity.pdbx_description
1 polymer ?
#
loop_
_entity_poly.entity_id
_entity_poly.type
_entity_poly.pdbx_seq_one_letter_code
_entity_poly.pdbx_strand_id
1 'polypeptide(L)'
;CCGVKLFAGSSTGNLLVAKEDDIEKVFKNTSKVVSVHSEDEDVLNKNKKLIKNGDVHTHPVWRSEECAISSTRRIVKIAERHKKKAHILHVTTKQEVDFLSQHKGDITFEITPQHLTLYAPDCYDKLGSYAQMNPPIRDKSHYDRLWYAIKNNYNDTIGSDHAPHLKKNKEKTYPNSPSGMPGVQT
;
A
#
# COMPACT_ATOMS: atom_id res chain seq x y z
N CYS A 1 22.52 -7.69 -1.93
CA CYS A 1 21.11 -7.27 -1.87
C CYS A 1 20.30 -8.30 -1.10
N CYS A 2 19.48 -7.87 -0.12
CA CYS A 2 18.68 -8.78 0.72
C CYS A 2 17.32 -9.12 0.09
N GLY A 3 16.80 -8.30 -0.81
CA GLY A 3 15.50 -8.49 -1.45
C GLY A 3 15.36 -7.68 -2.73
N VAL A 4 14.21 -7.85 -3.39
CA VAL A 4 13.80 -7.10 -4.58
C VAL A 4 12.58 -6.27 -4.22
N LYS A 5 12.61 -4.96 -4.47
CA LYS A 5 11.42 -4.09 -4.36
C LYS A 5 10.70 -4.05 -5.70
N LEU A 6 9.39 -4.29 -5.68
CA LEU A 6 8.50 -4.25 -6.84
C LEU A 6 7.36 -3.26 -6.59
N PHE A 7 7.02 -2.45 -7.59
CA PHE A 7 5.86 -1.58 -7.60
C PHE A 7 4.83 -2.13 -8.60
N ALA A 8 3.80 -2.80 -8.11
CA ALA A 8 2.73 -3.37 -8.95
C ALA A 8 1.71 -2.31 -9.39
N GLY A 9 1.64 -1.20 -8.68
CA GLY A 9 0.84 -0.02 -9.01
C GLY A 9 1.66 1.27 -8.94
N SER A 10 1.19 2.30 -9.61
CA SER A 10 1.81 3.62 -9.66
C SER A 10 1.92 4.24 -8.27
N SER A 11 3.13 4.61 -7.90
CA SER A 11 3.45 5.35 -6.69
C SER A 11 4.35 6.54 -7.05
N THR A 12 5.19 6.99 -6.16
CA THR A 12 6.14 8.06 -6.44
C THR A 12 7.30 7.51 -7.30
N GLY A 13 7.55 8.12 -8.46
CA GLY A 13 8.62 7.73 -9.39
C GLY A 13 8.14 6.93 -10.60
N ASN A 14 9.07 6.27 -11.31
CA ASN A 14 8.84 5.61 -12.61
C ASN A 14 9.25 4.12 -12.62
N LEU A 15 9.19 3.45 -11.47
CA LEU A 15 9.61 2.05 -11.31
C LEU A 15 8.44 1.05 -11.41
N LEU A 16 7.38 1.41 -12.14
CA LEU A 16 6.17 0.60 -12.28
C LEU A 16 6.42 -0.71 -13.04
N VAL A 17 5.96 -1.83 -12.48
CA VAL A 17 5.91 -3.15 -13.09
C VAL A 17 4.49 -3.69 -12.92
N ALA A 18 3.54 -3.26 -13.77
CA ALA A 18 2.11 -3.54 -13.61
C ALA A 18 1.63 -4.82 -14.32
N LYS A 19 2.28 -5.18 -15.45
CA LYS A 19 1.84 -6.33 -16.24
C LYS A 19 2.15 -7.64 -15.53
N GLU A 20 1.19 -8.56 -15.51
CA GLU A 20 1.33 -9.86 -14.83
C GLU A 20 2.55 -10.64 -15.32
N ASP A 21 2.79 -10.69 -16.65
CA ASP A 21 3.95 -11.38 -17.22
C ASP A 21 5.28 -10.81 -16.73
N ASP A 22 5.38 -9.49 -16.52
CA ASP A 22 6.60 -8.86 -16.06
C ASP A 22 6.78 -9.08 -14.54
N ILE A 23 5.71 -9.07 -13.78
CA ILE A 23 5.71 -9.48 -12.36
C ILE A 23 6.17 -10.94 -12.25
N GLU A 24 5.62 -11.85 -13.05
CA GLU A 24 6.04 -13.26 -13.08
C GLU A 24 7.53 -13.43 -13.40
N LYS A 25 8.06 -12.66 -14.37
CA LYS A 25 9.51 -12.68 -14.67
C LYS A 25 10.35 -12.30 -13.46
N VAL A 26 9.92 -11.31 -12.66
CA VAL A 26 10.62 -10.93 -11.42
C VAL A 26 10.65 -12.11 -10.45
N PHE A 27 9.49 -12.71 -10.15
CA PHE A 27 9.41 -13.85 -9.23
C PHE A 27 10.20 -15.05 -9.73
N LYS A 28 10.10 -15.39 -11.03
CA LYS A 28 10.79 -16.52 -11.64
C LYS A 28 12.32 -16.40 -11.55
N ASN A 29 12.85 -15.20 -11.76
CA ASN A 29 14.29 -14.96 -11.91
C ASN A 29 15.00 -14.53 -10.61
N THR A 30 14.31 -14.46 -9.47
CA THR A 30 14.94 -14.14 -8.19
C THR A 30 14.88 -15.32 -7.21
N SER A 31 15.93 -15.43 -6.38
CA SER A 31 15.95 -16.30 -5.20
C SER A 31 15.69 -15.51 -3.91
N LYS A 32 15.49 -14.20 -4.03
CA LYS A 32 15.30 -13.28 -2.89
C LYS A 32 13.83 -13.04 -2.60
N VAL A 33 13.52 -12.55 -1.41
CA VAL A 33 12.18 -12.04 -1.09
C VAL A 33 11.83 -10.90 -2.02
N VAL A 34 10.61 -10.92 -2.56
CA VAL A 34 10.06 -9.79 -3.35
C VAL A 34 9.14 -8.99 -2.44
N SER A 35 9.55 -7.76 -2.11
CA SER A 35 8.74 -6.82 -1.33
C SER A 35 7.92 -5.95 -2.27
N VAL A 36 6.60 -5.97 -2.14
CA VAL A 36 5.68 -5.43 -3.15
C VAL A 36 4.85 -4.28 -2.61
N HIS A 37 4.93 -3.12 -3.27
CA HIS A 37 3.89 -2.10 -3.22
C HIS A 37 2.70 -2.62 -4.05
N SER A 38 1.64 -3.06 -3.38
CA SER A 38 0.57 -3.86 -3.97
C SER A 38 -0.68 -3.03 -4.19
N GLU A 39 -0.73 -2.31 -5.31
CA GLU A 39 -1.93 -1.65 -5.83
C GLU A 39 -2.12 -2.05 -7.31
N ASP A 40 -3.36 -2.22 -7.74
CA ASP A 40 -3.72 -2.65 -9.08
C ASP A 40 -3.77 -1.45 -10.03
N GLU A 41 -2.86 -1.42 -11.02
CA GLU A 41 -2.73 -0.31 -11.95
C GLU A 41 -3.96 -0.13 -12.84
N ASP A 42 -4.62 -1.21 -13.23
CA ASP A 42 -5.82 -1.14 -14.06
C ASP A 42 -6.98 -0.52 -13.28
N VAL A 43 -7.13 -0.89 -11.99
CA VAL A 43 -8.11 -0.27 -11.09
C VAL A 43 -7.78 1.20 -10.85
N LEU A 44 -6.49 1.54 -10.62
CA LEU A 44 -6.06 2.95 -10.50
C LEU A 44 -6.43 3.77 -11.73
N ASN A 45 -6.13 3.27 -12.91
CA ASN A 45 -6.44 3.94 -14.17
C ASN A 45 -7.95 4.12 -14.38
N LYS A 46 -8.76 3.08 -14.12
CA LYS A 46 -10.21 3.13 -14.16
C LYS A 46 -10.78 4.18 -13.23
N ASN A 47 -10.22 4.26 -12.01
CA ASN A 47 -10.70 5.15 -10.95
C ASN A 47 -10.14 6.58 -11.04
N LYS A 48 -9.17 6.85 -11.91
CA LYS A 48 -8.53 8.17 -12.04
C LYS A 48 -9.52 9.32 -12.23
N LYS A 49 -10.65 9.05 -12.88
CA LYS A 49 -11.75 10.00 -13.07
C LYS A 49 -12.45 10.44 -11.78
N LEU A 50 -12.22 9.73 -10.66
CA LEU A 50 -12.79 10.03 -9.34
C LEU A 50 -11.97 11.07 -8.59
N ILE A 51 -10.78 11.44 -9.08
CA ILE A 51 -9.94 12.48 -8.50
C ILE A 51 -10.65 13.83 -8.67
N LYS A 52 -10.85 14.53 -7.55
CA LYS A 52 -11.35 15.92 -7.58
C LYS A 52 -10.22 16.86 -7.16
N ASN A 53 -9.92 17.82 -8.03
CA ASN A 53 -8.89 18.82 -7.73
C ASN A 53 -9.24 19.59 -6.46
N GLY A 54 -8.27 19.73 -5.57
CA GLY A 54 -8.44 20.40 -4.28
C GLY A 54 -9.08 19.54 -3.17
N ASP A 55 -9.57 18.35 -3.48
CA ASP A 55 -10.28 17.50 -2.52
C ASP A 55 -9.51 16.20 -2.24
N VAL A 56 -8.69 16.22 -1.18
CA VAL A 56 -7.88 15.07 -0.76
C VAL A 56 -8.71 13.88 -0.27
N HIS A 57 -9.98 14.07 0.10
CA HIS A 57 -10.88 12.97 0.48
C HIS A 57 -11.14 12.02 -0.69
N THR A 58 -10.91 12.45 -1.92
CA THR A 58 -11.01 11.58 -3.09
C THR A 58 -9.80 10.66 -3.27
N HIS A 59 -8.72 10.84 -2.51
CA HIS A 59 -7.52 10.00 -2.58
C HIS A 59 -7.80 8.53 -2.25
N PRO A 60 -8.43 8.16 -1.12
CA PRO A 60 -8.81 6.79 -0.83
C PRO A 60 -9.93 6.24 -1.74
N VAL A 61 -10.71 7.11 -2.39
CA VAL A 61 -11.73 6.69 -3.36
C VAL A 61 -11.08 6.26 -4.67
N TRP A 62 -10.12 7.03 -5.15
CA TRP A 62 -9.33 6.71 -6.33
C TRP A 62 -8.49 5.45 -6.12
N ARG A 63 -7.70 5.42 -5.04
CA ARG A 63 -6.90 4.28 -4.61
C ARG A 63 -7.73 3.37 -3.72
N SER A 64 -8.78 2.78 -4.30
CA SER A 64 -9.82 2.04 -3.57
C SER A 64 -9.31 0.79 -2.87
N GLU A 65 -10.16 0.22 -2.01
CA GLU A 65 -9.91 -1.09 -1.38
C GLU A 65 -9.73 -2.19 -2.41
N GLU A 66 -10.54 -2.16 -3.49
CA GLU A 66 -10.42 -3.11 -4.59
C GLU A 66 -9.05 -3.03 -5.26
N CYS A 67 -8.50 -1.82 -5.40
CA CYS A 67 -7.15 -1.62 -5.92
C CYS A 67 -6.09 -2.37 -5.10
N ALA A 68 -6.19 -2.34 -3.77
CA ALA A 68 -5.27 -3.03 -2.88
C ALA A 68 -5.46 -4.55 -2.92
N ILE A 69 -6.68 -5.03 -2.67
CA ILE A 69 -6.93 -6.47 -2.54
C ILE A 69 -6.77 -7.25 -3.85
N SER A 70 -7.15 -6.67 -5.01
CA SER A 70 -6.98 -7.35 -6.32
C SER A 70 -5.51 -7.58 -6.63
N SER A 71 -4.68 -6.56 -6.42
CA SER A 71 -3.23 -6.69 -6.58
C SER A 71 -2.64 -7.70 -5.61
N THR A 72 -2.99 -7.62 -4.32
CA THR A 72 -2.48 -8.52 -3.28
C THR A 72 -2.78 -9.98 -3.59
N ARG A 73 -4.02 -10.30 -4.01
CA ARG A 73 -4.39 -11.65 -4.45
C ARG A 73 -3.58 -12.12 -5.65
N ARG A 74 -3.38 -11.24 -6.64
CA ARG A 74 -2.57 -11.54 -7.83
C ARG A 74 -1.12 -11.83 -7.46
N ILE A 75 -0.50 -11.01 -6.62
CA ILE A 75 0.89 -11.19 -6.17
C ILE A 75 1.07 -12.49 -5.40
N VAL A 76 0.17 -12.80 -4.46
CA VAL A 76 0.23 -14.06 -3.68
C VAL A 76 0.12 -15.26 -4.62
N LYS A 77 -0.84 -15.27 -5.54
CA LYS A 77 -1.02 -16.35 -6.53
C LYS A 77 0.23 -16.56 -7.38
N ILE A 78 0.90 -15.49 -7.81
CA ILE A 78 2.15 -15.57 -8.59
C ILE A 78 3.28 -16.13 -7.72
N ALA A 79 3.44 -15.63 -6.49
CA ALA A 79 4.47 -16.09 -5.56
C ALA A 79 4.32 -17.59 -5.25
N GLU A 80 3.11 -18.06 -4.96
CA GLU A 80 2.81 -19.47 -4.71
C GLU A 80 3.07 -20.35 -5.93
N ARG A 81 2.64 -19.93 -7.14
CA ARG A 81 2.88 -20.62 -8.40
C ARG A 81 4.38 -20.89 -8.62
N HIS A 82 5.21 -19.90 -8.29
CA HIS A 82 6.67 -19.98 -8.46
C HIS A 82 7.41 -20.46 -7.19
N LYS A 83 6.70 -20.79 -6.11
CA LYS A 83 7.28 -21.20 -4.81
C LYS A 83 8.32 -20.19 -4.33
N LYS A 84 7.95 -18.91 -4.31
CA LYS A 84 8.81 -17.77 -3.97
C LYS A 84 8.25 -17.00 -2.80
N LYS A 85 9.14 -16.34 -2.07
CA LYS A 85 8.78 -15.50 -0.94
C LYS A 85 8.31 -14.13 -1.41
N ALA A 86 7.15 -13.71 -0.92
CA ALA A 86 6.63 -12.36 -1.10
C ALA A 86 6.39 -11.68 0.24
N HIS A 87 6.67 -10.38 0.28
CA HIS A 87 6.35 -9.52 1.41
C HIS A 87 5.47 -8.38 0.93
N ILE A 88 4.23 -8.35 1.40
CA ILE A 88 3.26 -7.31 1.04
C ILE A 88 3.49 -6.11 1.98
N LEU A 89 3.93 -5.00 1.39
CA LEU A 89 4.26 -3.79 2.11
C LEU A 89 3.00 -3.02 2.51
N HIS A 90 3.06 -2.29 3.63
CA HIS A 90 2.08 -1.28 4.07
C HIS A 90 0.62 -1.67 3.78
N VAL A 91 0.18 -2.83 4.26
CA VAL A 91 -1.21 -3.30 4.15
C VAL A 91 -2.17 -2.33 4.83
N THR A 92 -3.26 -1.98 4.14
CA THR A 92 -4.18 -0.92 4.59
C THR A 92 -5.63 -1.36 4.73
N THR A 93 -6.04 -2.47 4.12
CA THR A 93 -7.45 -2.87 4.08
C THR A 93 -7.75 -4.09 4.94
N LYS A 94 -8.96 -4.15 5.50
CA LYS A 94 -9.46 -5.32 6.24
C LYS A 94 -9.49 -6.57 5.35
N GLN A 95 -9.81 -6.40 4.06
CA GLN A 95 -9.85 -7.50 3.10
C GLN A 95 -8.47 -8.10 2.86
N GLU A 96 -7.41 -7.28 2.80
CA GLU A 96 -6.04 -7.76 2.72
C GLU A 96 -5.63 -8.50 3.99
N VAL A 97 -5.95 -7.97 5.17
CA VAL A 97 -5.68 -8.65 6.45
C VAL A 97 -6.37 -10.00 6.50
N ASP A 98 -7.67 -10.06 6.16
CA ASP A 98 -8.46 -11.30 6.18
C ASP A 98 -7.90 -12.34 5.20
N PHE A 99 -7.47 -11.92 4.04
CA PHE A 99 -6.85 -12.78 3.03
C PHE A 99 -5.45 -13.24 3.47
N LEU A 100 -4.57 -12.31 3.84
CA LEU A 100 -3.17 -12.62 4.16
C LEU A 100 -3.02 -13.41 5.46
N SER A 101 -3.92 -13.25 6.44
CA SER A 101 -3.89 -14.04 7.67
C SER A 101 -4.07 -15.55 7.44
N GLN A 102 -4.60 -15.96 6.30
CA GLN A 102 -4.75 -17.35 5.88
C GLN A 102 -3.49 -17.91 5.19
N HIS A 103 -2.55 -17.03 4.84
CA HIS A 103 -1.29 -17.38 4.18
C HIS A 103 -0.13 -17.17 5.15
N LYS A 104 0.67 -18.20 5.38
CA LYS A 104 1.80 -18.19 6.31
C LYS A 104 3.05 -18.77 5.65
N GLY A 105 4.21 -18.45 6.22
CA GLY A 105 5.49 -18.96 5.75
C GLY A 105 6.11 -18.12 4.65
N ASP A 106 5.89 -18.46 3.40
CA ASP A 106 6.53 -17.74 2.27
C ASP A 106 5.84 -16.41 1.92
N ILE A 107 4.62 -16.19 2.42
CA ILE A 107 3.88 -14.92 2.29
C ILE A 107 3.86 -14.21 3.63
N THR A 108 4.41 -13.02 3.65
CA THR A 108 4.48 -12.14 4.83
C THR A 108 3.92 -10.76 4.52
N PHE A 109 3.53 -9.98 5.54
CA PHE A 109 3.07 -8.63 5.34
C PHE A 109 3.41 -7.69 6.49
N GLU A 110 3.47 -6.41 6.20
CA GLU A 110 3.69 -5.35 7.17
C GLU A 110 2.51 -4.38 7.27
N ILE A 111 2.41 -3.72 8.42
CA ILE A 111 1.53 -2.60 8.67
C ILE A 111 2.41 -1.40 9.08
N THR A 112 1.97 -0.17 8.78
CA THR A 112 2.74 1.03 9.14
C THR A 112 2.13 1.77 10.32
N PRO A 113 2.93 2.52 11.10
CA PRO A 113 2.43 3.35 12.18
C PRO A 113 1.37 4.38 11.73
N GLN A 114 1.53 4.94 10.54
CA GLN A 114 0.58 5.91 9.99
C GLN A 114 -0.84 5.32 9.86
N HIS A 115 -0.95 4.08 9.36
CA HIS A 115 -2.23 3.37 9.23
C HIS A 115 -2.76 2.83 10.57
N LEU A 116 -1.92 2.78 11.61
CA LEU A 116 -2.31 2.41 12.98
C LEU A 116 -2.69 3.62 13.85
N THR A 117 -2.40 4.83 13.42
CA THR A 117 -2.64 6.06 14.21
C THR A 117 -3.65 7.00 13.56
N LEU A 118 -3.85 6.90 12.26
CA LEU A 118 -4.72 7.77 11.48
C LEU A 118 -5.85 6.97 10.81
N TYR A 119 -7.02 7.61 10.66
CA TYR A 119 -8.15 7.08 9.88
C TYR A 119 -8.90 8.21 9.18
N ALA A 120 -9.52 7.88 8.06
CA ALA A 120 -10.37 8.80 7.31
C ALA A 120 -11.80 8.81 7.89
N PRO A 121 -12.55 9.94 7.78
CA PRO A 121 -12.16 11.18 7.13
C PRO A 121 -11.27 12.09 7.98
N ASP A 122 -11.19 11.86 9.30
CA ASP A 122 -10.60 12.74 10.32
C ASP A 122 -9.18 13.22 9.96
N CYS A 123 -8.33 12.33 9.46
CA CYS A 123 -6.96 12.69 9.10
C CYS A 123 -6.91 13.68 7.93
N TYR A 124 -7.80 13.54 6.95
CA TYR A 124 -7.87 14.45 5.81
C TYR A 124 -8.49 15.79 6.19
N ASP A 125 -9.48 15.79 7.11
CA ASP A 125 -10.08 17.03 7.67
C ASP A 125 -9.05 17.87 8.43
N LYS A 126 -8.18 17.20 9.22
CA LYS A 126 -7.21 17.87 10.08
C LYS A 126 -5.89 18.21 9.39
N LEU A 127 -5.42 17.33 8.52
CA LEU A 127 -4.08 17.38 7.94
C LEU A 127 -4.07 17.69 6.44
N GLY A 128 -5.21 17.59 5.76
CA GLY A 128 -5.28 17.80 4.32
C GLY A 128 -4.29 16.92 3.55
N SER A 129 -3.57 17.51 2.62
CA SER A 129 -2.55 16.81 1.81
C SER A 129 -1.35 16.29 2.62
N TYR A 130 -1.15 16.72 3.86
CA TYR A 130 -0.12 16.14 4.72
C TYR A 130 -0.40 14.67 5.05
N ALA A 131 -1.68 14.25 5.12
CA ALA A 131 -2.08 12.86 5.30
C ALA A 131 -2.07 12.03 4.01
N GLN A 132 -1.73 12.64 2.87
CA GLN A 132 -1.68 11.92 1.58
C GLN A 132 -0.46 11.00 1.51
N MET A 133 -0.71 9.70 1.40
CA MET A 133 0.30 8.65 1.19
C MET A 133 -0.26 7.52 0.31
N ASN A 134 0.59 6.62 -0.16
CA ASN A 134 0.24 5.46 -0.99
C ASN A 134 0.72 4.16 -0.36
N PRO A 135 -0.19 3.21 -0.07
CA PRO A 135 -1.65 3.30 -0.18
C PRO A 135 -2.25 4.32 0.80
N PRO A 136 -3.48 4.82 0.55
CA PRO A 136 -4.08 5.88 1.36
C PRO A 136 -4.48 5.42 2.76
N ILE A 137 -4.61 6.38 3.68
CA ILE A 137 -5.28 6.18 4.96
C ILE A 137 -6.75 5.87 4.71
N ARG A 138 -7.24 4.77 5.31
CA ARG A 138 -8.60 4.25 5.14
C ARG A 138 -9.52 4.69 6.28
N ASP A 139 -10.81 4.35 6.15
CA ASP A 139 -11.79 4.60 7.22
C ASP A 139 -11.53 3.76 8.48
N LYS A 140 -12.31 4.06 9.53
CA LYS A 140 -12.14 3.45 10.85
C LYS A 140 -12.30 1.93 10.84
N SER A 141 -13.12 1.35 9.95
CA SER A 141 -13.31 -0.11 9.90
C SER A 141 -12.03 -0.86 9.49
N HIS A 142 -11.23 -0.25 8.63
CA HIS A 142 -9.91 -0.77 8.24
C HIS A 142 -8.89 -0.59 9.37
N TYR A 143 -8.84 0.59 9.96
CA TYR A 143 -8.01 0.90 11.11
C TYR A 143 -8.24 -0.12 12.25
N ASP A 144 -9.48 -0.38 12.62
CA ASP A 144 -9.82 -1.34 13.69
C ASP A 144 -9.34 -2.76 13.32
N ARG A 145 -9.41 -3.15 12.04
CA ARG A 145 -8.93 -4.45 11.57
C ARG A 145 -7.40 -4.57 11.54
N LEU A 146 -6.68 -3.50 11.25
CA LEU A 146 -5.22 -3.46 11.37
C LEU A 146 -4.78 -3.65 12.83
N TRP A 147 -5.42 -2.97 13.78
CA TRP A 147 -5.17 -3.20 15.21
C TRP A 147 -5.51 -4.61 15.66
N TYR A 148 -6.58 -5.19 15.12
CA TYR A 148 -6.91 -6.59 15.37
C TYR A 148 -5.79 -7.52 14.86
N ALA A 149 -5.21 -7.25 13.69
CA ALA A 149 -4.08 -8.01 13.16
C ALA A 149 -2.86 -7.95 14.08
N ILE A 150 -2.51 -6.75 14.58
CA ILE A 150 -1.41 -6.58 15.55
C ILE A 150 -1.67 -7.40 16.82
N LYS A 151 -2.84 -7.27 17.42
CA LYS A 151 -3.20 -7.95 18.68
C LYS A 151 -3.20 -9.49 18.57
N ASN A 152 -3.43 -10.02 17.37
CA ASN A 152 -3.52 -11.45 17.11
C ASN A 152 -2.28 -12.00 16.37
N ASN A 153 -1.21 -11.21 16.24
CA ASN A 153 0.04 -11.60 15.57
C ASN A 153 -0.19 -12.11 14.13
N TYR A 154 -1.07 -11.44 13.38
CA TYR A 154 -1.31 -11.78 11.97
C TYR A 154 -0.29 -11.15 11.05
N ASN A 155 0.16 -9.92 11.34
CA ASN A 155 1.24 -9.27 10.60
C ASN A 155 2.61 -9.79 11.04
N ASP A 156 3.57 -9.74 10.13
CA ASP A 156 4.93 -10.23 10.38
C ASP A 156 5.86 -9.11 10.85
N THR A 157 5.65 -7.89 10.35
CA THR A 157 6.51 -6.73 10.66
C THR A 157 5.71 -5.44 10.78
N ILE A 158 6.33 -4.44 11.38
CA ILE A 158 5.94 -3.03 11.31
C ILE A 158 6.96 -2.33 10.43
N GLY A 159 6.50 -1.72 9.34
CA GLY A 159 7.34 -0.94 8.44
C GLY A 159 7.07 0.55 8.60
N SER A 160 8.09 1.39 8.55
CA SER A 160 7.92 2.84 8.75
C SER A 160 7.34 3.56 7.52
N ASP A 161 7.57 3.00 6.34
CA ASP A 161 7.32 3.65 5.03
C ASP A 161 7.70 5.15 5.06
N HIS A 162 8.90 5.44 5.62
CA HIS A 162 9.40 6.80 5.80
C HIS A 162 9.64 7.48 4.45
N ALA A 163 8.72 8.32 4.03
CA ALA A 163 8.75 9.04 2.76
C ALA A 163 8.49 10.53 2.96
N PRO A 164 9.43 11.29 3.57
CA PRO A 164 9.27 12.72 3.81
C PRO A 164 9.38 13.52 2.52
N HIS A 165 8.63 14.61 2.45
CA HIS A 165 8.69 15.59 1.38
C HIS A 165 8.88 16.99 1.96
N LEU A 166 9.46 17.88 1.16
CA LEU A 166 9.56 19.27 1.55
C LEU A 166 8.18 19.87 1.83
N LYS A 167 8.06 20.67 2.89
CA LYS A 167 6.80 21.31 3.31
C LYS A 167 6.10 22.01 2.14
N LYS A 168 6.85 22.86 1.38
CA LYS A 168 6.33 23.55 0.19
C LYS A 168 5.71 22.62 -0.89
N ASN A 169 6.13 21.34 -0.93
CA ASN A 169 5.57 20.37 -1.87
C ASN A 169 4.30 19.72 -1.32
N LYS A 170 4.26 19.45 0.00
CA LYS A 170 3.07 18.92 0.67
C LYS A 170 1.92 19.94 0.72
N GLU A 171 2.23 21.24 0.69
CA GLU A 171 1.26 22.35 0.65
C GLU A 171 0.62 22.59 -0.72
N LYS A 172 1.08 21.89 -1.76
CA LYS A 172 0.43 21.96 -3.07
C LYS A 172 -0.98 21.42 -3.02
N THR A 173 -1.85 22.01 -3.82
CA THR A 173 -3.23 21.56 -3.97
C THR A 173 -3.26 20.11 -4.47
N TYR A 174 -4.07 19.25 -3.82
CA TYR A 174 -4.34 17.89 -4.30
C TYR A 174 -4.87 17.90 -5.75
N PRO A 175 -4.42 17.03 -6.64
CA PRO A 175 -3.53 15.88 -6.45
C PRO A 175 -2.04 16.16 -6.63
N ASN A 176 -1.63 17.45 -6.79
CA ASN A 176 -0.24 17.82 -7.08
C ASN A 176 0.69 17.76 -5.85
N SER A 177 0.15 17.59 -4.65
CA SER A 177 0.93 17.26 -3.46
C SER A 177 1.49 15.84 -3.60
N PRO A 178 2.78 15.60 -3.34
CA PRO A 178 3.34 14.26 -3.39
C PRO A 178 2.79 13.39 -2.25
N SER A 179 2.54 12.11 -2.55
CA SER A 179 2.18 11.11 -1.54
C SER A 179 3.41 10.65 -0.78
N GLY A 180 3.28 10.56 0.54
CA GLY A 180 4.34 10.13 1.46
C GLY A 180 4.27 10.90 2.78
N MET A 181 4.62 10.21 3.87
CA MET A 181 4.64 10.76 5.22
C MET A 181 5.94 10.36 5.94
N PRO A 182 6.45 11.17 6.89
CA PRO A 182 7.49 10.71 7.79
C PRO A 182 6.96 9.59 8.70
N GLY A 183 7.81 8.61 9.04
CA GLY A 183 7.43 7.45 9.85
C GLY A 183 8.55 6.87 10.71
N VAL A 184 9.72 7.54 10.78
CA VAL A 184 10.88 7.00 11.53
C VAL A 184 10.80 7.28 13.04
N GLN A 185 10.01 8.26 13.45
CA GLN A 185 9.91 8.69 14.85
C GLN A 185 8.61 8.21 15.54
N THR A 186 7.96 7.22 14.97
CA THR A 186 6.69 6.67 15.50
C THR A 186 6.89 5.31 16.12
#